data_333319900995bcc37a4d1024fdf06511
#
_entry.id   333319900995bcc37a4d1024fdf06511
#
_cell.length_a   1.000
_cell.length_b   1.000
_cell.length_c   1.000
_cell.angle_alpha   90.00
_cell.angle_beta   90.00
_cell.angle_gamma   90.00
#
_symmetry.space_group_name_H-M   'P 1'
#
loop_
_entity.id
_entity.type
_entity.pdbx_description
1 polymer ?
#
loop_
_entity_poly.entity_id
_entity_poly.type
_entity_poly.pdbx_seq_one_letter_code
_entity_poly.pdbx_strand_id
1 'polypeptide(L)'
;MKRTTQSDMQAVALDQFGGPEALKLQTLPVPEVGPDEVLVRVESAGVGVWDPFEREGGYAEMLGIEPQFPYVLGSEGAGVVAAVGESVSRFKKGDRVYAAGFLNPKGGFYAEYAAVKAELVSHVPDGLTTEQAGVMSGVAITALRGLDDTLRLKPGESVMIFGASGGVGHMAVQLAKRMGARVFAVASGDDGVALAKSLGADAAENGQTDDVLAAARVFAPEGLAAALLTAGGETAEKALSAVRDGGRIAYPSGVQPEPQARSGVQVYSYYGDPDAEIIGRLNRLIGIGPFKAHIARTFPLDQAADAHCALNDHYLGKLALRVS
;
A
#
# COMPACT_ATOMS: atom_id res chain seq x y z
N MET A 1 -8.04 9.22 34.57
CA MET A 1 -8.33 8.41 33.38
C MET A 1 -9.82 8.56 33.05
N LYS A 2 -10.17 9.22 31.94
CA LYS A 2 -11.56 9.22 31.44
C LYS A 2 -11.71 7.98 30.58
N ARG A 3 -12.44 6.97 31.08
CA ARG A 3 -12.85 5.80 30.29
C ARG A 3 -13.61 6.30 29.05
N THR A 4 -13.22 5.84 27.90
CA THR A 4 -14.03 5.91 26.67
C THR A 4 -15.38 5.23 26.99
N THR A 5 -16.50 5.90 26.74
CA THR A 5 -17.85 5.43 27.11
C THR A 5 -18.39 4.33 26.21
N GLN A 6 -17.62 3.89 25.21
CA GLN A 6 -17.98 2.79 24.32
C GLN A 6 -17.18 1.55 24.76
N SER A 7 -17.87 0.54 25.28
CA SER A 7 -17.23 -0.68 25.78
C SER A 7 -16.94 -1.68 24.68
N ASP A 8 -17.68 -1.70 23.58
CA ASP A 8 -17.64 -2.69 22.51
C ASP A 8 -17.65 -2.03 21.13
N MET A 9 -17.15 -2.73 20.13
CA MET A 9 -17.09 -2.34 18.73
C MET A 9 -17.40 -3.50 17.81
N GLN A 10 -17.81 -3.23 16.57
CA GLN A 10 -17.86 -4.22 15.51
C GLN A 10 -16.49 -4.35 14.87
N ALA A 11 -16.04 -5.58 14.65
CA ALA A 11 -14.80 -5.90 13.96
C ALA A 11 -14.97 -7.18 13.14
N VAL A 12 -14.26 -7.28 12.02
CA VAL A 12 -14.11 -8.55 11.32
C VAL A 12 -12.85 -9.22 11.83
N ALA A 13 -13.01 -10.38 12.45
CA ALA A 13 -11.95 -11.10 13.12
C ALA A 13 -11.92 -12.58 12.74
N LEU A 14 -10.76 -13.19 12.98
CA LEU A 14 -10.51 -14.62 12.86
C LEU A 14 -10.54 -15.26 14.23
N ASP A 15 -11.18 -16.42 14.37
CA ASP A 15 -11.05 -17.32 15.52
C ASP A 15 -9.92 -18.35 15.32
N GLN A 16 -9.51 -18.52 14.07
CA GLN A 16 -8.38 -19.34 13.62
C GLN A 16 -7.95 -18.89 12.22
N PHE A 17 -6.73 -19.16 11.82
CA PHE A 17 -6.28 -18.95 10.45
C PHE A 17 -7.06 -19.82 9.46
N GLY A 18 -7.25 -19.31 8.23
CA GLY A 18 -8.01 -20.04 7.21
C GLY A 18 -8.29 -19.22 5.94
N GLY A 19 -9.22 -19.73 5.13
CA GLY A 19 -9.70 -19.07 3.93
C GLY A 19 -10.57 -17.83 4.23
N PRO A 20 -11.14 -17.20 3.19
CA PRO A 20 -12.00 -16.02 3.36
C PRO A 20 -13.16 -16.23 4.32
N GLU A 21 -13.68 -17.46 4.41
CA GLU A 21 -14.78 -17.86 5.31
C GLU A 21 -14.44 -17.77 6.80
N ALA A 22 -13.14 -17.67 7.15
CA ALA A 22 -12.72 -17.46 8.53
C ALA A 22 -12.94 -16.02 9.01
N LEU A 23 -13.08 -15.05 8.10
CA LEU A 23 -13.38 -13.65 8.40
C LEU A 23 -14.85 -13.51 8.82
N LYS A 24 -15.08 -13.16 10.09
CA LYS A 24 -16.43 -13.04 10.66
C LYS A 24 -16.60 -11.72 11.38
N LEU A 25 -17.76 -11.08 11.18
CA LEU A 25 -18.15 -9.93 11.98
C LEU A 25 -18.41 -10.37 13.42
N GLN A 26 -17.76 -9.72 14.37
CA GLN A 26 -17.84 -10.01 15.80
C GLN A 26 -17.97 -8.71 16.61
N THR A 27 -18.51 -8.82 17.80
CA THR A 27 -18.50 -7.74 18.79
C THR A 27 -17.32 -7.94 19.74
N LEU A 28 -16.37 -7.02 19.72
CA LEU A 28 -15.13 -7.09 20.50
C LEU A 28 -14.99 -5.84 21.39
N PRO A 29 -14.22 -5.90 22.48
CA PRO A 29 -13.93 -4.71 23.26
C PRO A 29 -13.12 -3.68 22.43
N VAL A 30 -13.44 -2.39 22.62
CA VAL A 30 -12.61 -1.30 22.06
C VAL A 30 -11.22 -1.37 22.67
N PRO A 31 -10.14 -1.35 21.88
CA PRO A 31 -8.78 -1.49 22.38
C PRO A 31 -8.41 -0.34 23.32
N GLU A 32 -7.71 -0.66 24.42
CA GLU A 32 -7.18 0.34 25.34
C GLU A 32 -6.06 1.14 24.69
N VAL A 33 -6.08 2.45 24.88
CA VAL A 33 -5.08 3.37 24.33
C VAL A 33 -3.84 3.39 25.24
N GLY A 34 -2.71 2.99 24.69
CA GLY A 34 -1.43 3.12 25.37
C GLY A 34 -0.93 4.57 25.43
N PRO A 35 0.09 4.86 26.26
CA PRO A 35 0.58 6.22 26.45
C PRO A 35 1.02 6.93 25.16
N ASP A 36 1.57 6.20 24.22
CA ASP A 36 2.14 6.66 22.95
C ASP A 36 1.26 6.32 21.72
N GLU A 37 -0.01 6.00 21.94
CA GLU A 37 -0.94 5.55 20.90
C GLU A 37 -2.06 6.57 20.63
N VAL A 38 -2.64 6.41 19.45
CA VAL A 38 -3.86 7.12 19.00
C VAL A 38 -4.94 6.09 18.76
N LEU A 39 -6.11 6.29 19.35
CA LEU A 39 -7.32 5.54 19.02
C LEU A 39 -7.99 6.21 17.84
N VAL A 40 -8.04 5.52 16.72
CA VAL A 40 -8.70 5.97 15.49
C VAL A 40 -10.08 5.32 15.44
N ARG A 41 -11.15 6.13 15.33
CA ARG A 41 -12.44 5.66 14.86
C ARG A 41 -12.35 5.53 13.34
N VAL A 42 -12.32 4.30 12.89
CA VAL A 42 -12.03 3.96 11.49
C VAL A 42 -13.25 4.26 10.62
N GLU A 43 -13.03 4.92 9.51
CA GLU A 43 -14.04 5.19 8.48
C GLU A 43 -13.78 4.36 7.21
N SER A 44 -12.50 4.14 6.89
CA SER A 44 -12.08 3.34 5.74
C SER A 44 -10.83 2.55 6.05
N ALA A 45 -10.76 1.32 5.56
CA ALA A 45 -9.58 0.45 5.62
C ALA A 45 -9.22 -0.07 4.24
N GLY A 46 -7.93 -0.20 3.96
CA GLY A 46 -7.44 -0.80 2.72
C GLY A 46 -7.45 -2.32 2.77
N VAL A 47 -7.78 -2.95 1.63
CA VAL A 47 -7.60 -4.39 1.43
C VAL A 47 -6.42 -4.60 0.49
N GLY A 48 -5.42 -5.34 0.97
CA GLY A 48 -4.16 -5.57 0.28
C GLY A 48 -3.96 -7.02 -0.15
N VAL A 49 -3.15 -7.23 -1.18
CA VAL A 49 -2.79 -8.57 -1.67
C VAL A 49 -1.99 -9.40 -0.64
N TRP A 50 -1.50 -8.77 0.42
CA TRP A 50 -0.82 -9.41 1.55
C TRP A 50 -1.78 -9.90 2.63
N ASP A 51 -3.01 -9.37 2.70
CA ASP A 51 -3.99 -9.74 3.73
C ASP A 51 -4.39 -11.22 3.68
N PRO A 52 -4.54 -11.89 2.50
CA PRO A 52 -4.74 -13.33 2.44
C PRO A 52 -3.60 -14.13 3.10
N PHE A 53 -2.34 -13.74 2.88
CA PHE A 53 -1.19 -14.41 3.49
C PHE A 53 -1.17 -14.23 5.02
N GLU A 54 -1.55 -13.04 5.52
CA GLU A 54 -1.74 -12.78 6.96
C GLU A 54 -2.90 -13.60 7.52
N ARG A 55 -4.07 -13.60 6.84
CA ARG A 55 -5.26 -14.38 7.23
C ARG A 55 -4.98 -15.87 7.33
N GLU A 56 -4.12 -16.41 6.48
CA GLU A 56 -3.74 -17.83 6.45
C GLU A 56 -2.62 -18.18 7.43
N GLY A 57 -2.10 -17.19 8.15
CA GLY A 57 -1.08 -17.38 9.19
C GLY A 57 0.36 -17.33 8.67
N GLY A 58 0.58 -17.00 7.38
CA GLY A 58 1.91 -17.02 6.78
C GLY A 58 2.89 -16.07 7.46
N TYR A 59 2.45 -14.88 7.87
CA TYR A 59 3.34 -13.99 8.64
C TYR A 59 3.62 -14.50 10.06
N ALA A 60 2.65 -15.14 10.72
CA ALA A 60 2.86 -15.71 12.04
C ALA A 60 3.92 -16.84 11.98
N GLU A 61 3.82 -17.71 10.99
CA GLU A 61 4.81 -18.76 10.74
C GLU A 61 6.19 -18.17 10.38
N MET A 62 6.24 -17.25 9.40
CA MET A 62 7.49 -16.66 8.91
C MET A 62 8.26 -15.89 9.99
N LEU A 63 7.55 -15.22 10.90
CA LEU A 63 8.14 -14.37 11.95
C LEU A 63 8.20 -15.07 13.32
N GLY A 64 7.67 -16.29 13.45
CA GLY A 64 7.59 -17.01 14.71
C GLY A 64 6.70 -16.34 15.75
N ILE A 65 5.63 -15.66 15.31
CA ILE A 65 4.68 -14.96 16.18
C ILE A 65 3.58 -15.92 16.59
N GLU A 66 3.36 -16.08 17.90
CA GLU A 66 2.21 -16.82 18.41
C GLU A 66 0.93 -15.97 18.29
N PRO A 67 -0.07 -16.40 17.49
CA PRO A 67 -1.28 -15.61 17.25
C PRO A 67 -2.15 -15.57 18.50
N GLN A 68 -2.79 -14.41 18.72
CA GLN A 68 -3.83 -14.25 19.73
C GLN A 68 -5.19 -14.09 19.02
N PHE A 69 -6.12 -15.00 19.30
CA PHE A 69 -7.47 -14.92 18.77
C PHE A 69 -8.45 -14.36 19.81
N PRO A 70 -9.52 -13.65 19.38
CA PRO A 70 -9.85 -13.30 18.02
C PRO A 70 -8.84 -12.31 17.41
N TYR A 71 -8.41 -12.56 16.16
CA TYR A 71 -7.39 -11.79 15.46
C TYR A 71 -8.02 -10.87 14.41
N VAL A 72 -7.84 -9.56 14.55
CA VAL A 72 -8.38 -8.54 13.62
C VAL A 72 -7.30 -8.10 12.64
N LEU A 73 -7.55 -8.32 11.34
CA LEU A 73 -6.66 -7.90 10.27
C LEU A 73 -6.77 -6.40 9.93
N GLY A 74 -6.02 -6.00 8.93
CA GLY A 74 -6.05 -4.68 8.32
C GLY A 74 -4.86 -3.84 8.71
N SER A 75 -3.90 -3.71 7.79
CA SER A 75 -2.62 -3.04 8.01
C SER A 75 -2.64 -1.54 7.72
N GLU A 76 -3.74 -1.01 7.15
CA GLU A 76 -3.89 0.40 6.82
C GLU A 76 -5.34 0.87 6.96
N GLY A 77 -5.50 2.12 7.35
CA GLY A 77 -6.83 2.72 7.46
C GLY A 77 -6.78 4.22 7.72
N ALA A 78 -7.95 4.84 7.67
CA ALA A 78 -8.15 6.25 7.97
C ALA A 78 -9.47 6.48 8.68
N GLY A 79 -9.54 7.58 9.39
CA GLY A 79 -10.72 7.97 10.15
C GLY A 79 -10.47 9.19 11.00
N VAL A 80 -11.09 9.22 12.16
CA VAL A 80 -11.04 10.36 13.08
C VAL A 80 -10.47 9.93 14.43
N VAL A 81 -9.59 10.74 14.98
CA VAL A 81 -9.05 10.52 16.33
C VAL A 81 -10.17 10.54 17.38
N ALA A 82 -10.36 9.41 18.04
CA ALA A 82 -11.33 9.25 19.13
C ALA A 82 -10.71 9.57 20.49
N ALA A 83 -9.46 9.16 20.72
CA ALA A 83 -8.69 9.42 21.92
C ALA A 83 -7.17 9.39 21.59
N VAL A 84 -6.38 9.98 22.50
CA VAL A 84 -4.91 9.96 22.42
C VAL A 84 -4.33 9.56 23.76
N GLY A 85 -3.18 8.88 23.74
CA GLY A 85 -2.40 8.56 24.92
C GLY A 85 -1.78 9.81 25.56
N GLU A 86 -1.36 9.70 26.81
CA GLU A 86 -0.86 10.84 27.60
C GLU A 86 0.45 11.44 27.06
N SER A 87 1.24 10.67 26.33
CA SER A 87 2.50 11.13 25.71
C SER A 87 2.31 11.71 24.30
N VAL A 88 1.09 11.66 23.75
CA VAL A 88 0.77 12.12 22.40
C VAL A 88 0.37 13.58 22.40
N SER A 89 1.17 14.45 21.76
CA SER A 89 0.90 15.88 21.62
C SER A 89 0.55 16.33 20.20
N ARG A 90 0.88 15.51 19.19
CA ARG A 90 0.68 15.86 17.75
C ARG A 90 -0.78 15.80 17.32
N PHE A 91 -1.62 15.05 18.02
CA PHE A 91 -3.00 14.76 17.63
C PHE A 91 -3.96 15.14 18.75
N LYS A 92 -5.19 15.47 18.37
CA LYS A 92 -6.31 15.70 19.29
C LYS A 92 -7.58 15.02 18.76
N LYS A 93 -8.52 14.78 19.65
CA LYS A 93 -9.84 14.26 19.28
C LYS A 93 -10.48 15.12 18.19
N GLY A 94 -10.97 14.44 17.13
CA GLY A 94 -11.60 15.05 15.97
C GLY A 94 -10.66 15.30 14.78
N ASP A 95 -9.36 15.11 14.94
CA ASP A 95 -8.43 15.22 13.81
C ASP A 95 -8.67 14.09 12.80
N ARG A 96 -8.69 14.40 11.51
CA ARG A 96 -8.74 13.42 10.43
C ARG A 96 -7.34 12.85 10.21
N VAL A 97 -7.22 11.53 10.34
CA VAL A 97 -5.93 10.85 10.28
C VAL A 97 -5.97 9.60 9.39
N TYR A 98 -4.81 9.23 8.87
CA TYR A 98 -4.55 7.91 8.31
C TYR A 98 -3.38 7.26 9.04
N ALA A 99 -3.30 5.95 8.97
CA ALA A 99 -2.26 5.22 9.66
C ALA A 99 -1.87 3.94 8.92
N ALA A 100 -0.64 3.49 9.15
CA ALA A 100 -0.17 2.16 8.85
C ALA A 100 0.02 1.39 10.16
N GLY A 101 -0.46 0.16 10.22
CA GLY A 101 -0.46 -0.65 11.45
C GLY A 101 -0.32 -2.13 11.14
N PHE A 102 0.73 -2.49 10.38
CA PHE A 102 1.00 -3.88 10.02
C PHE A 102 1.27 -4.74 11.25
N LEU A 103 0.61 -5.89 11.33
CA LEU A 103 0.70 -6.85 12.46
C LEU A 103 0.45 -6.18 13.83
N ASN A 104 -0.51 -5.27 13.92
CA ASN A 104 -0.81 -4.56 15.14
C ASN A 104 -1.35 -5.55 16.22
N PRO A 105 -0.65 -5.73 17.35
CA PRO A 105 -1.03 -6.71 18.37
C PRO A 105 -2.37 -6.40 19.07
N LYS A 106 -2.88 -5.17 18.92
CA LYS A 106 -4.18 -4.76 19.47
C LYS A 106 -5.32 -4.85 18.45
N GLY A 107 -5.06 -5.40 17.28
CA GLY A 107 -5.98 -5.51 16.17
C GLY A 107 -5.80 -4.41 15.12
N GLY A 108 -6.05 -4.78 13.86
CA GLY A 108 -5.91 -3.92 12.70
C GLY A 108 -7.17 -3.10 12.40
N PHE A 109 -7.23 -2.60 11.18
CA PHE A 109 -8.26 -1.63 10.73
C PHE A 109 -9.56 -2.27 10.24
N TYR A 110 -9.71 -3.59 10.26
CA TYR A 110 -10.99 -4.24 9.97
C TYR A 110 -11.94 -4.18 11.17
N ALA A 111 -11.98 -3.02 11.81
CA ALA A 111 -12.74 -2.75 13.03
C ALA A 111 -13.17 -1.28 13.11
N GLU A 112 -14.22 -0.98 13.87
CA GLU A 112 -14.67 0.40 14.11
C GLU A 112 -13.62 1.26 14.82
N TYR A 113 -12.73 0.64 15.60
CA TYR A 113 -11.63 1.33 16.29
C TYR A 113 -10.32 0.55 16.17
N ALA A 114 -9.22 1.28 15.95
CA ALA A 114 -7.88 0.74 15.99
C ALA A 114 -6.98 1.63 16.86
N ALA A 115 -6.24 1.02 17.79
CA ALA A 115 -5.21 1.72 18.59
C ALA A 115 -3.85 1.54 17.89
N VAL A 116 -3.24 2.64 17.48
CA VAL A 116 -2.01 2.64 16.65
C VAL A 116 -0.96 3.52 17.29
N LYS A 117 0.32 3.14 17.21
CA LYS A 117 1.44 3.98 17.62
C LYS A 117 1.38 5.35 16.92
N ALA A 118 1.47 6.43 17.69
CA ALA A 118 1.35 7.79 17.17
C ALA A 118 2.37 8.10 16.07
N GLU A 119 3.55 7.48 16.09
CA GLU A 119 4.57 7.64 15.07
C GLU A 119 4.15 7.11 13.70
N LEU A 120 3.23 6.14 13.65
CA LEU A 120 2.68 5.54 12.43
C LEU A 120 1.39 6.22 11.95
N VAL A 121 0.95 7.27 12.67
CA VAL A 121 -0.25 8.05 12.34
C VAL A 121 0.14 9.38 11.71
N SER A 122 -0.64 9.83 10.73
CA SER A 122 -0.49 11.16 10.15
C SER A 122 -1.85 11.80 9.85
N HIS A 123 -1.89 13.14 9.83
CA HIS A 123 -3.07 13.83 9.35
C HIS A 123 -3.34 13.49 7.88
N VAL A 124 -4.61 13.38 7.51
CA VAL A 124 -4.98 13.20 6.11
C VAL A 124 -4.53 14.43 5.32
N PRO A 125 -3.70 14.24 4.27
CA PRO A 125 -3.28 15.35 3.43
C PRO A 125 -4.45 16.10 2.80
N ASP A 126 -4.28 17.41 2.62
CA ASP A 126 -5.27 18.23 1.91
C ASP A 126 -5.51 17.68 0.49
N GLY A 127 -6.77 17.68 0.07
CA GLY A 127 -7.18 17.17 -1.24
C GLY A 127 -7.47 15.67 -1.30
N LEU A 128 -7.18 14.90 -0.23
CA LEU A 128 -7.61 13.50 -0.12
C LEU A 128 -8.87 13.37 0.72
N THR A 129 -9.76 12.48 0.28
CA THR A 129 -10.87 12.01 1.11
C THR A 129 -10.36 11.05 2.17
N THR A 130 -11.12 10.83 3.25
CA THR A 130 -10.78 9.81 4.26
C THR A 130 -10.72 8.42 3.63
N GLU A 131 -11.60 8.12 2.69
CA GLU A 131 -11.62 6.85 1.97
C GLU A 131 -10.32 6.63 1.17
N GLN A 132 -9.89 7.64 0.41
CA GLN A 132 -8.62 7.58 -0.32
C GLN A 132 -7.41 7.43 0.61
N ALA A 133 -7.40 8.14 1.73
CA ALA A 133 -6.33 8.05 2.72
C ALA A 133 -6.28 6.68 3.39
N GLY A 134 -7.45 6.04 3.60
CA GLY A 134 -7.57 4.72 4.23
C GLY A 134 -6.99 3.55 3.43
N VAL A 135 -6.76 3.74 2.14
CA VAL A 135 -6.27 2.67 1.24
C VAL A 135 -4.86 2.92 0.72
N MET A 136 -4.20 3.99 1.16
CA MET A 136 -2.96 4.41 0.48
C MET A 136 -1.69 4.16 1.29
N SER A 137 -1.75 4.11 2.62
CA SER A 137 -0.54 4.20 3.44
C SER A 137 0.44 3.07 3.16
N GLY A 138 0.01 1.83 3.18
CA GLY A 138 0.87 0.68 2.93
C GLY A 138 1.46 0.70 1.52
N VAL A 139 0.62 0.90 0.51
CA VAL A 139 1.05 0.88 -0.90
C VAL A 139 1.89 2.08 -1.29
N ALA A 140 1.60 3.28 -0.75
CA ALA A 140 2.39 4.48 -1.04
C ALA A 140 3.75 4.46 -0.33
N ILE A 141 3.80 3.96 0.91
CA ILE A 141 5.07 3.74 1.64
C ILE A 141 5.92 2.71 0.89
N THR A 142 5.34 1.58 0.48
CA THR A 142 6.04 0.58 -0.32
C THR A 142 6.58 1.18 -1.62
N ALA A 143 5.78 1.96 -2.35
CA ALA A 143 6.22 2.63 -3.56
C ALA A 143 7.40 3.60 -3.28
N LEU A 144 7.31 4.41 -2.23
CA LEU A 144 8.35 5.37 -1.89
C LEU A 144 9.65 4.69 -1.43
N ARG A 145 9.58 3.62 -0.62
CA ARG A 145 10.73 2.79 -0.25
C ARG A 145 11.46 2.25 -1.48
N GLY A 146 10.70 1.76 -2.46
CA GLY A 146 11.27 1.26 -3.71
C GLY A 146 11.96 2.35 -4.52
N LEU A 147 11.31 3.49 -4.71
CA LEU A 147 11.81 4.58 -5.54
C LEU A 147 12.97 5.35 -4.90
N ASP A 148 12.82 5.73 -3.62
CA ASP A 148 13.74 6.63 -2.92
C ASP A 148 14.86 5.86 -2.19
N ASP A 149 14.50 4.95 -1.28
CA ASP A 149 15.49 4.26 -0.45
C ASP A 149 16.27 3.21 -1.24
N THR A 150 15.58 2.42 -2.09
CA THR A 150 16.16 1.29 -2.79
C THR A 150 16.77 1.69 -4.13
N LEU A 151 15.99 2.26 -5.03
CA LEU A 151 16.46 2.71 -6.34
C LEU A 151 17.29 3.99 -6.26
N ARG A 152 17.09 4.81 -5.23
CA ARG A 152 17.72 6.12 -5.09
C ARG A 152 17.52 6.96 -6.36
N LEU A 153 16.26 6.98 -6.82
CA LEU A 153 15.86 7.58 -8.08
C LEU A 153 16.16 9.09 -8.07
N LYS A 154 16.80 9.58 -9.14
CA LYS A 154 17.19 10.98 -9.26
C LYS A 154 16.30 11.71 -10.27
N PRO A 155 16.10 13.03 -10.10
CA PRO A 155 15.44 13.83 -11.12
C PRO A 155 16.08 13.66 -12.49
N GLY A 156 15.25 13.52 -13.54
CA GLY A 156 15.65 13.30 -14.91
C GLY A 156 15.96 11.85 -15.29
N GLU A 157 16.13 10.95 -14.33
CA GLU A 157 16.30 9.52 -14.62
C GLU A 157 15.01 8.91 -15.21
N SER A 158 15.19 7.94 -16.12
CA SER A 158 14.08 7.14 -16.64
C SER A 158 13.85 5.93 -15.75
N VAL A 159 12.60 5.71 -15.34
CA VAL A 159 12.18 4.55 -14.55
C VAL A 159 11.02 3.83 -15.20
N MET A 160 11.10 2.51 -15.27
CA MET A 160 9.96 1.66 -15.60
C MET A 160 9.21 1.32 -14.32
N ILE A 161 7.89 1.52 -14.31
CA ILE A 161 6.98 1.02 -13.27
C ILE A 161 6.18 -0.13 -13.87
N PHE A 162 6.53 -1.37 -13.51
CA PHE A 162 5.83 -2.57 -13.97
C PHE A 162 4.74 -2.96 -12.96
N GLY A 163 3.50 -3.17 -13.44
CA GLY A 163 2.30 -3.29 -12.59
C GLY A 163 1.72 -1.92 -12.22
N ALA A 164 1.87 -0.93 -13.11
CA ALA A 164 1.57 0.48 -12.88
C ALA A 164 0.10 0.80 -12.54
N SER A 165 -0.83 -0.10 -12.84
CA SER A 165 -2.25 0.03 -12.52
C SER A 165 -2.67 -0.56 -11.18
N GLY A 166 -1.79 -1.36 -10.54
CA GLY A 166 -2.07 -2.00 -9.25
C GLY A 166 -1.87 -1.07 -8.04
N GLY A 167 -2.03 -1.62 -6.83
CA GLY A 167 -1.97 -0.86 -5.58
C GLY A 167 -0.68 -0.06 -5.40
N VAL A 168 0.47 -0.71 -5.45
CA VAL A 168 1.79 -0.04 -5.31
C VAL A 168 2.12 0.77 -6.57
N GLY A 169 1.82 0.20 -7.76
CA GLY A 169 2.23 0.81 -9.03
C GLY A 169 1.59 2.17 -9.30
N HIS A 170 0.29 2.34 -9.05
CA HIS A 170 -0.37 3.63 -9.29
C HIS A 170 0.09 4.76 -8.34
N MET A 171 0.56 4.40 -7.14
CA MET A 171 1.26 5.33 -6.24
C MET A 171 2.66 5.64 -6.75
N ALA A 172 3.39 4.61 -7.21
CA ALA A 172 4.75 4.76 -7.71
C ALA A 172 4.83 5.69 -8.93
N VAL A 173 3.89 5.60 -9.87
CA VAL A 173 3.80 6.52 -11.02
C VAL A 173 3.78 7.98 -10.55
N GLN A 174 2.88 8.32 -9.64
CA GLN A 174 2.73 9.68 -9.14
C GLN A 174 3.95 10.15 -8.34
N LEU A 175 4.47 9.30 -7.45
CA LEU A 175 5.64 9.62 -6.63
C LEU A 175 6.89 9.80 -7.50
N ALA A 176 7.16 8.93 -8.46
CA ALA A 176 8.28 9.07 -9.37
C ALA A 176 8.21 10.37 -10.19
N LYS A 177 7.02 10.76 -10.64
CA LYS A 177 6.81 12.05 -11.32
C LYS A 177 7.14 13.23 -10.41
N ARG A 178 6.77 13.18 -9.14
CA ARG A 178 7.08 14.23 -8.15
C ARG A 178 8.55 14.28 -7.75
N MET A 179 9.23 13.16 -7.87
CA MET A 179 10.70 13.09 -7.74
C MET A 179 11.44 13.60 -8.99
N GLY A 180 10.69 14.04 -10.03
CA GLY A 180 11.25 14.57 -11.26
C GLY A 180 11.71 13.52 -12.27
N ALA A 181 11.33 12.27 -12.11
CA ALA A 181 11.69 11.19 -13.03
C ALA A 181 10.84 11.20 -14.31
N ARG A 182 11.38 10.58 -15.37
CA ARG A 182 10.65 10.20 -16.59
C ARG A 182 10.09 8.79 -16.37
N VAL A 183 8.78 8.64 -16.43
CA VAL A 183 8.09 7.40 -16.07
C VAL A 183 7.58 6.67 -17.30
N PHE A 184 8.07 5.45 -17.51
CA PHE A 184 7.55 4.45 -18.43
C PHE A 184 6.71 3.46 -17.63
N ALA A 185 5.41 3.46 -17.84
CA ALA A 185 4.48 2.60 -17.11
C ALA A 185 4.14 1.34 -17.92
N VAL A 186 4.07 0.19 -17.26
CA VAL A 186 3.53 -1.05 -17.83
C VAL A 186 2.36 -1.48 -16.97
N ALA A 187 1.18 -1.52 -17.56
CA ALA A 187 -0.07 -1.83 -16.89
C ALA A 187 -0.75 -3.07 -17.49
N SER A 188 -1.69 -3.66 -16.77
CA SER A 188 -2.54 -4.73 -17.27
C SER A 188 -3.83 -4.12 -17.82
N GLY A 189 -4.15 -4.42 -19.08
CA GLY A 189 -5.34 -3.91 -19.77
C GLY A 189 -5.26 -2.45 -20.21
N ASP A 190 -6.11 -2.08 -21.15
CA ASP A 190 -6.17 -0.71 -21.70
C ASP A 190 -6.68 0.30 -20.68
N ASP A 191 -7.55 -0.11 -19.77
CA ASP A 191 -8.02 0.67 -18.62
C ASP A 191 -6.89 1.00 -17.65
N GLY A 192 -5.99 0.04 -17.41
CA GLY A 192 -4.79 0.23 -16.62
C GLY A 192 -3.81 1.21 -17.27
N VAL A 193 -3.64 1.13 -18.59
CA VAL A 193 -2.85 2.10 -19.38
C VAL A 193 -3.44 3.51 -19.27
N ALA A 194 -4.76 3.62 -19.41
CA ALA A 194 -5.45 4.90 -19.27
C ALA A 194 -5.28 5.49 -17.86
N LEU A 195 -5.39 4.66 -16.81
CA LEU A 195 -5.12 5.08 -15.44
C LEU A 195 -3.69 5.60 -15.30
N ALA A 196 -2.67 4.84 -15.70
CA ALA A 196 -1.27 5.23 -15.57
C ALA A 196 -0.97 6.57 -16.28
N LYS A 197 -1.50 6.78 -17.48
CA LYS A 197 -1.41 8.05 -18.21
C LYS A 197 -2.08 9.20 -17.44
N SER A 198 -3.27 8.96 -16.89
CA SER A 198 -3.99 9.97 -16.10
C SER A 198 -3.25 10.38 -14.82
N LEU A 199 -2.41 9.50 -14.28
CA LEU A 199 -1.56 9.73 -13.10
C LEU A 199 -0.21 10.36 -13.44
N GLY A 200 0.06 10.63 -14.71
CA GLY A 200 1.22 11.40 -15.16
C GLY A 200 2.38 10.57 -15.73
N ALA A 201 2.18 9.28 -16.06
CA ALA A 201 3.19 8.53 -16.79
C ALA A 201 3.50 9.21 -18.14
N ASP A 202 4.79 9.33 -18.50
CA ASP A 202 5.22 9.95 -19.77
C ASP A 202 4.96 9.03 -20.96
N ALA A 203 5.00 7.70 -20.73
CA ALA A 203 4.54 6.68 -21.66
C ALA A 203 3.92 5.51 -20.88
N ALA A 204 2.97 4.81 -21.48
CA ALA A 204 2.34 3.65 -20.85
C ALA A 204 1.90 2.65 -21.91
N GLU A 205 2.21 1.36 -21.63
CA GLU A 205 1.97 0.21 -22.50
C GLU A 205 1.15 -0.87 -21.77
N ASN A 206 0.39 -1.61 -22.56
CA ASN A 206 -0.36 -2.77 -22.07
C ASN A 206 0.56 -4.00 -22.07
N GLY A 207 0.94 -4.45 -20.87
CA GLY A 207 1.83 -5.60 -20.71
C GLY A 207 1.29 -6.94 -21.24
N GLN A 208 0.01 -7.01 -21.62
CA GLN A 208 -0.62 -8.21 -22.17
C GLN A 208 -0.57 -8.27 -23.69
N THR A 209 -0.58 -7.12 -24.37
CA THR A 209 -0.74 -7.02 -25.82
C THR A 209 0.41 -6.35 -26.54
N ASP A 210 1.15 -5.45 -25.88
CA ASP A 210 2.13 -4.59 -26.52
C ASP A 210 3.56 -5.16 -26.44
N ASP A 211 4.40 -4.78 -27.38
CA ASP A 211 5.85 -5.04 -27.30
C ASP A 211 6.50 -4.03 -26.33
N VAL A 212 6.37 -4.34 -25.03
CA VAL A 212 6.88 -3.51 -23.94
C VAL A 212 8.39 -3.22 -24.09
N LEU A 213 9.18 -4.20 -24.57
CA LEU A 213 10.62 -4.03 -24.75
C LEU A 213 10.94 -3.02 -25.86
N ALA A 214 10.28 -3.13 -26.99
CA ALA A 214 10.46 -2.19 -28.09
C ALA A 214 10.04 -0.78 -27.67
N ALA A 215 8.90 -0.63 -27.01
CA ALA A 215 8.41 0.65 -26.49
C ALA A 215 9.38 1.26 -25.45
N ALA A 216 9.91 0.45 -24.53
CA ALA A 216 10.89 0.91 -23.54
C ALA A 216 12.19 1.44 -24.19
N ARG A 217 12.66 0.81 -25.27
CA ARG A 217 13.82 1.26 -26.04
C ARG A 217 13.56 2.56 -26.79
N VAL A 218 12.35 2.78 -27.29
CA VAL A 218 11.95 4.06 -27.90
C VAL A 218 11.91 5.14 -26.84
N PHE A 219 11.33 4.85 -25.67
CA PHE A 219 11.22 5.79 -24.54
C PHE A 219 12.60 6.19 -23.98
N ALA A 220 13.51 5.24 -23.85
CA ALA A 220 14.85 5.42 -23.32
C ALA A 220 15.90 4.75 -24.23
N PRO A 221 16.36 5.41 -25.33
CA PRO A 221 17.31 4.82 -26.27
C PRO A 221 18.65 4.40 -25.63
N GLU A 222 19.09 5.14 -24.60
CA GLU A 222 20.30 4.81 -23.82
C GLU A 222 20.05 3.73 -22.74
N GLY A 223 18.84 3.16 -22.71
CA GLY A 223 18.35 2.24 -21.69
C GLY A 223 17.78 2.95 -20.44
N LEU A 224 16.89 2.25 -19.78
CA LEU A 224 16.27 2.70 -18.54
C LEU A 224 17.29 2.76 -17.39
N ALA A 225 17.26 3.83 -16.60
CA ALA A 225 18.14 3.97 -15.44
C ALA A 225 17.70 3.07 -14.27
N ALA A 226 16.39 2.83 -14.16
CA ALA A 226 15.81 2.02 -13.09
C ALA A 226 14.52 1.31 -13.52
N ALA A 227 14.14 0.28 -12.75
CA ALA A 227 12.84 -0.36 -12.85
C ALA A 227 12.32 -0.69 -11.44
N LEU A 228 11.05 -0.39 -11.18
CA LEU A 228 10.30 -0.86 -10.02
C LEU A 228 9.25 -1.87 -10.49
N LEU A 229 9.38 -3.12 -10.04
CA LEU A 229 8.44 -4.18 -10.38
C LEU A 229 7.51 -4.44 -9.20
N THR A 230 6.22 -4.33 -9.45
CA THR A 230 5.17 -4.67 -8.47
C THR A 230 4.39 -5.92 -8.87
N ALA A 231 4.75 -6.51 -10.00
CA ALA A 231 4.29 -7.79 -10.52
C ALA A 231 5.45 -8.48 -11.27
N GLY A 232 5.46 -9.80 -11.27
CA GLY A 232 6.42 -10.62 -11.99
C GLY A 232 5.86 -11.18 -13.30
N GLY A 233 6.62 -12.11 -13.90
CA GLY A 233 6.22 -12.88 -15.08
C GLY A 233 7.07 -12.62 -16.31
N GLU A 234 6.80 -13.38 -17.39
CA GLU A 234 7.63 -13.41 -18.59
C GLU A 234 7.78 -12.03 -19.27
N THR A 235 6.69 -11.25 -19.33
CA THR A 235 6.73 -9.89 -19.90
C THR A 235 7.63 -8.98 -19.06
N ALA A 236 7.61 -9.10 -17.71
CA ALA A 236 8.49 -8.35 -16.83
C ALA A 236 9.95 -8.70 -17.11
N GLU A 237 10.30 -9.98 -17.16
CA GLU A 237 11.66 -10.46 -17.43
C GLU A 237 12.19 -9.95 -18.78
N LYS A 238 11.38 -10.00 -19.83
CA LYS A 238 11.73 -9.45 -21.15
C LYS A 238 11.98 -7.94 -21.09
N ALA A 239 11.09 -7.21 -20.42
CA ALA A 239 11.17 -5.75 -20.29
C ALA A 239 12.42 -5.29 -19.51
N LEU A 240 12.91 -6.08 -18.56
CA LEU A 240 14.13 -5.77 -17.79
C LEU A 240 15.39 -5.69 -18.66
N SER A 241 15.40 -6.30 -19.83
CA SER A 241 16.51 -6.16 -20.79
C SER A 241 16.66 -4.74 -21.35
N ALA A 242 15.66 -3.86 -21.16
CA ALA A 242 15.75 -2.44 -21.45
C ALA A 242 16.49 -1.62 -20.37
N VAL A 243 16.77 -2.19 -19.21
CA VAL A 243 17.55 -1.53 -18.16
C VAL A 243 19.02 -1.50 -18.59
N ARG A 244 19.64 -0.30 -18.57
CA ARG A 244 21.03 -0.10 -19.02
C ARG A 244 22.05 -0.73 -18.05
N ASP A 245 23.31 -0.83 -18.49
CA ASP A 245 24.41 -1.19 -17.61
C ASP A 245 24.55 -0.17 -16.48
N GLY A 246 24.81 -0.66 -15.26
CA GLY A 246 24.79 0.15 -14.05
C GLY A 246 23.40 0.56 -13.60
N GLY A 247 22.35 0.13 -14.29
CA GLY A 247 20.96 0.36 -13.90
C GLY A 247 20.55 -0.47 -12.67
N ARG A 248 19.39 -0.14 -12.11
CA ARG A 248 18.91 -0.67 -10.83
C ARG A 248 17.47 -1.18 -10.97
N ILE A 249 17.20 -2.33 -10.39
CA ILE A 249 15.88 -2.95 -10.32
C ILE A 249 15.52 -3.10 -8.85
N ALA A 250 14.30 -2.73 -8.48
CA ALA A 250 13.75 -2.97 -7.16
C ALA A 250 12.39 -3.66 -7.26
N TYR A 251 12.08 -4.52 -6.27
CA TYR A 251 10.79 -5.15 -6.16
C TYR A 251 10.43 -5.39 -4.69
N PRO A 252 9.17 -5.20 -4.28
CA PRO A 252 8.73 -5.56 -2.93
C PRO A 252 8.90 -7.06 -2.69
N SER A 253 9.37 -7.44 -1.50
CA SER A 253 9.43 -8.84 -1.09
C SER A 253 8.04 -9.48 -1.24
N GLY A 254 7.99 -10.66 -1.84
CA GLY A 254 6.74 -11.36 -2.19
C GLY A 254 6.32 -11.29 -3.65
N VAL A 255 6.93 -10.46 -4.48
CA VAL A 255 6.74 -10.50 -5.94
C VAL A 255 7.31 -11.81 -6.48
N GLN A 256 6.48 -12.57 -7.20
CA GLN A 256 6.86 -13.86 -7.80
C GLN A 256 6.53 -13.89 -9.30
N PRO A 257 7.35 -14.56 -10.14
CA PRO A 257 8.71 -15.02 -9.82
C PRO A 257 9.63 -13.84 -9.48
N GLU A 258 10.66 -14.10 -8.67
CA GLU A 258 11.66 -13.06 -8.35
C GLU A 258 12.38 -12.60 -9.63
N PRO A 259 12.47 -11.27 -9.86
CA PRO A 259 13.11 -10.75 -11.06
C PRO A 259 14.57 -11.18 -11.19
N GLN A 260 14.94 -11.60 -12.38
CA GLN A 260 16.31 -11.93 -12.73
C GLN A 260 16.91 -10.82 -13.61
N ALA A 261 18.11 -10.39 -13.30
CA ALA A 261 18.79 -9.40 -14.15
C ALA A 261 20.03 -9.96 -14.82
N ARG A 262 20.33 -9.40 -16.00
CA ARG A 262 21.59 -9.66 -16.67
C ARG A 262 22.78 -9.09 -15.91
N SER A 263 23.98 -9.58 -16.19
CA SER A 263 25.23 -9.01 -15.65
C SER A 263 25.29 -7.49 -15.91
N GLY A 264 25.77 -6.75 -14.92
CA GLY A 264 25.90 -5.28 -14.98
C GLY A 264 24.67 -4.51 -14.51
N VAL A 265 23.57 -5.18 -14.14
CA VAL A 265 22.37 -4.57 -13.55
C VAL A 265 22.21 -5.03 -12.10
N GLN A 266 21.89 -4.11 -11.21
CA GLN A 266 21.70 -4.40 -9.77
C GLN A 266 20.24 -4.71 -9.50
N VAL A 267 19.96 -5.74 -8.67
CA VAL A 267 18.61 -6.15 -8.29
C VAL A 267 18.49 -6.15 -6.77
N TYR A 268 17.40 -5.57 -6.26
CA TYR A 268 17.15 -5.42 -4.84
C TYR A 268 15.71 -5.82 -4.48
N SER A 269 15.57 -6.73 -3.54
CA SER A 269 14.32 -6.94 -2.82
C SER A 269 14.23 -5.97 -1.65
N TYR A 270 13.03 -5.52 -1.27
CA TYR A 270 12.83 -4.63 -0.14
C TYR A 270 11.46 -4.83 0.52
N TYR A 271 11.33 -4.34 1.76
CA TYR A 271 10.07 -4.30 2.52
C TYR A 271 9.50 -2.90 2.56
N GLY A 272 8.18 -2.82 2.62
CA GLY A 272 7.42 -1.57 2.72
C GLY A 272 7.18 -1.12 4.17
N ASP A 273 8.14 -1.33 5.09
CA ASP A 273 7.95 -1.06 6.51
C ASP A 273 7.70 0.43 6.78
N PRO A 274 6.63 0.76 7.53
CA PRO A 274 6.33 2.13 7.87
C PRO A 274 7.22 2.61 9.03
N ASP A 275 7.61 3.89 8.97
CA ASP A 275 8.16 4.65 10.08
C ASP A 275 7.79 6.15 9.95
N ALA A 276 8.06 6.92 10.99
CA ALA A 276 7.74 8.34 11.02
C ALA A 276 8.46 9.15 9.93
N GLU A 277 9.67 8.75 9.55
CA GLU A 277 10.47 9.45 8.53
C GLU A 277 9.87 9.26 7.13
N ILE A 278 9.57 8.00 6.74
CA ILE A 278 8.98 7.71 5.43
C ILE A 278 7.59 8.33 5.29
N ILE A 279 6.78 8.32 6.36
CA ILE A 279 5.48 9.00 6.39
C ILE A 279 5.65 10.50 6.18
N GLY A 280 6.63 11.11 6.83
CA GLY A 280 6.94 12.53 6.65
C GLY A 280 7.40 12.87 5.22
N ARG A 281 8.23 12.02 4.59
CA ARG A 281 8.66 12.16 3.19
C ARG A 281 7.47 12.01 2.23
N LEU A 282 6.63 11.00 2.47
CA LEU A 282 5.42 10.76 1.68
C LEU A 282 4.50 11.98 1.68
N ASN A 283 4.20 12.53 2.86
CA ASN A 283 3.34 13.71 2.99
C ASN A 283 3.90 14.94 2.26
N ARG A 284 5.22 15.16 2.29
CA ARG A 284 5.85 16.26 1.53
C ARG A 284 5.63 16.07 0.02
N LEU A 285 5.78 14.85 -0.48
CA LEU A 285 5.54 14.56 -1.90
C LEU A 285 4.05 14.69 -2.25
N ILE A 286 3.14 14.21 -1.42
CA ILE A 286 1.70 14.37 -1.64
C ILE A 286 1.31 15.86 -1.65
N GLY A 287 1.90 16.68 -0.81
CA GLY A 287 1.61 18.11 -0.71
C GLY A 287 2.06 18.95 -1.92
N ILE A 288 2.82 18.41 -2.87
CA ILE A 288 3.26 19.16 -4.07
C ILE A 288 2.09 19.50 -5.01
N GLY A 289 1.02 18.70 -5.01
CA GLY A 289 -0.13 18.93 -5.88
C GLY A 289 -1.18 17.80 -5.81
N PRO A 290 -2.14 17.74 -6.72
CA PRO A 290 -3.19 16.73 -6.71
C PRO A 290 -2.61 15.31 -6.67
N PHE A 291 -3.05 14.50 -5.71
CA PHE A 291 -2.68 13.09 -5.54
C PHE A 291 -3.93 12.23 -5.49
N LYS A 292 -3.88 11.05 -6.06
CA LYS A 292 -5.05 10.17 -6.13
C LYS A 292 -4.72 8.76 -5.63
N ALA A 293 -5.50 8.27 -4.69
CA ALA A 293 -5.63 6.85 -4.46
C ALA A 293 -6.84 6.35 -5.27
N HIS A 294 -6.59 5.50 -6.26
CA HIS A 294 -7.66 4.92 -7.07
C HIS A 294 -8.29 3.76 -6.31
N ILE A 295 -9.59 3.83 -6.07
CA ILE A 295 -10.37 2.79 -5.39
C ILE A 295 -11.29 2.15 -6.44
N ALA A 296 -11.07 0.88 -6.72
CA ALA A 296 -11.86 0.14 -7.70
C ALA A 296 -13.25 -0.22 -7.16
N ARG A 297 -13.29 -0.72 -5.91
CA ARG A 297 -14.54 -1.10 -5.23
C ARG A 297 -14.40 -0.86 -3.73
N THR A 298 -15.53 -0.50 -3.11
CA THR A 298 -15.67 -0.37 -1.66
C THR A 298 -16.70 -1.38 -1.17
N PHE A 299 -16.37 -2.15 -0.17
CA PHE A 299 -17.23 -3.13 0.47
C PHE A 299 -17.59 -2.66 1.88
N PRO A 300 -18.80 -2.95 2.39
CA PRO A 300 -19.07 -2.79 3.82
C PRO A 300 -18.21 -3.73 4.65
N LEU A 301 -17.97 -3.38 5.92
CA LEU A 301 -17.07 -4.12 6.82
C LEU A 301 -17.44 -5.62 6.92
N ASP A 302 -18.71 -5.94 7.03
CA ASP A 302 -19.23 -7.31 7.12
C ASP A 302 -19.05 -8.15 5.84
N GLN A 303 -18.65 -7.51 4.73
CA GLN A 303 -18.29 -8.17 3.46
C GLN A 303 -16.77 -8.25 3.25
N ALA A 304 -15.95 -8.22 4.29
CA ALA A 304 -14.50 -8.35 4.16
C ALA A 304 -14.06 -9.65 3.49
N ALA A 305 -14.80 -10.75 3.68
CA ALA A 305 -14.56 -12.02 2.98
C ALA A 305 -14.72 -11.87 1.45
N ASP A 306 -15.76 -11.15 1.01
CA ASP A 306 -16.00 -10.88 -0.42
C ASP A 306 -14.91 -9.96 -0.98
N ALA A 307 -14.45 -8.99 -0.20
CA ALA A 307 -13.34 -8.13 -0.59
C ALA A 307 -12.03 -8.91 -0.78
N HIS A 308 -11.76 -9.90 0.09
CA HIS A 308 -10.61 -10.81 -0.08
C HIS A 308 -10.75 -11.70 -1.32
N CYS A 309 -11.95 -12.23 -1.61
CA CYS A 309 -12.19 -12.97 -2.84
C CYS A 309 -11.95 -12.10 -4.09
N ALA A 310 -12.36 -10.83 -4.03
CA ALA A 310 -12.22 -9.87 -5.13
C ALA A 310 -10.77 -9.47 -5.44
N LEU A 311 -9.80 -9.79 -4.57
CA LEU A 311 -8.37 -9.62 -4.88
C LEU A 311 -7.90 -10.48 -6.06
N ASN A 312 -8.62 -11.54 -6.40
CA ASN A 312 -8.32 -12.42 -7.53
C ASN A 312 -8.93 -11.94 -8.86
N ASP A 313 -9.80 -10.92 -8.82
CA ASP A 313 -10.39 -10.32 -10.01
C ASP A 313 -9.43 -9.33 -10.66
N HIS A 314 -9.75 -8.89 -11.89
CA HIS A 314 -9.11 -7.71 -12.46
C HIS A 314 -9.68 -6.45 -11.80
N TYR A 315 -8.82 -5.63 -11.19
CA TYR A 315 -9.18 -4.31 -10.65
C TYR A 315 -7.99 -3.35 -10.74
N LEU A 316 -8.28 -2.06 -10.73
CA LEU A 316 -7.28 -0.99 -10.74
C LEU A 316 -7.09 -0.40 -9.34
N GLY A 317 -5.87 -0.07 -8.97
CA GLY A 317 -5.57 0.57 -7.69
C GLY A 317 -5.83 -0.33 -6.49
N LYS A 318 -6.85 0.01 -5.67
CA LYS A 318 -7.11 -0.62 -4.38
C LYS A 318 -8.56 -1.04 -4.21
N LEU A 319 -8.78 -2.01 -3.33
CA LEU A 319 -10.06 -2.31 -2.73
C LEU A 319 -10.13 -1.68 -1.33
N ALA A 320 -11.33 -1.29 -0.90
CA ALA A 320 -11.58 -0.63 0.37
C ALA A 320 -12.67 -1.34 1.17
N LEU A 321 -12.58 -1.28 2.50
CA LEU A 321 -13.70 -1.50 3.41
C LEU A 321 -14.19 -0.15 3.91
N ARG A 322 -15.52 0.05 3.86
CA ARG A 322 -16.21 1.12 4.58
C ARG A 322 -16.62 0.58 5.94
N VAL A 323 -16.10 1.19 6.99
CA VAL A 323 -16.28 0.73 8.37
C VAL A 323 -17.43 1.46 9.05
N SER A 324 -17.57 2.77 8.84
CA SER A 324 -18.64 3.58 9.43
C SER A 324 -19.12 4.68 8.49
#